data_da822ccc6e743b047aaa1e11e15f4692
#
_entry.id   da822ccc6e743b047aaa1e11e15f4692
#
_cell.length_a   1.000
_cell.length_b   1.000
_cell.length_c   1.000
_cell.angle_alpha   90.00
_cell.angle_beta   90.00
_cell.angle_gamma   90.00
#
_symmetry.space_group_name_H-M   'P 1'
#
loop_
_entity.id
_entity.type
_entity.pdbx_description
1 polymer ?
#
loop_
_entity_poly.entity_id
_entity_poly.type
_entity_poly.pdbx_seq_one_letter_code
_entity_poly.pdbx_strand_id
1 'polypeptide(L)'
;MLYLILFLPLLGSFISAFFYKKIGDRTCQIITSAFIVTGAILSSIILLETIKTGKVYEYPIFNWITSGSLKLHWSIYVDSLTAVMLVVVNSVSALVHIYSIGYMSHDPHKPRFMSYLSLFTFMMLSLITADNFLQLFFGWEGVGLASYLLIGFWFKKETANNASMKAFIVNRVGDLGLLIAMFLIFKTFGSLNFSEVFSQAADQSKNSIKIFGGEYNLITTICVFLFIGAMGKSAQIFLHTWLPDAMEGPTPVSALIHAATMVTAGVFLVARCSPLFEYSQYALNLVAFVGATTAIFAASIAIVQTDIKRIIAYSTCSQLGYMFFAAGMGAYNVAIFHLFTHAFFKALLFLGAGSVIHAFHDEQNIEKMGGVWKKIPLTYALMLIGTLALTGFPFLAGFYSKDAIIESAYFSKSLFAGYAFVIGLTTAFITSIYSWRLIFKTFHGKYNNTMSYEKVHESGPVMLIPLLLLAVGAIFSGYVFHGIFIGENTQFWGKAIFFLKQTAHGHPPLWLLILIPTLVISAIPLSFILFLKRKDIVEGFVNNNKPFYNFLVKKWYFDELYDLIFVKSFRGIGTFLWQRGDVKTIDAYGPDGVAKVVKNLSDRASSIQSGYLYHYATVILIGVVLIVSFLIII
;
A
#
# COMPACT_ATOMS: atom_id res chain seq x y z
N MET A 1 -9.42 27.18 -2.91
CA MET A 1 -8.63 26.37 -1.96
C MET A 1 -8.54 24.91 -2.43
N LEU A 2 -9.64 24.19 -2.64
CA LEU A 2 -9.64 22.76 -2.99
C LEU A 2 -8.89 22.43 -4.28
N TYR A 3 -9.03 23.22 -5.34
CA TYR A 3 -8.24 23.06 -6.57
C TYR A 3 -6.73 23.16 -6.33
N LEU A 4 -6.29 24.04 -5.44
CA LEU A 4 -4.87 24.16 -5.10
C LEU A 4 -4.38 22.92 -4.36
N ILE A 5 -5.15 22.41 -3.39
CA ILE A 5 -4.80 21.18 -2.67
C ILE A 5 -4.58 20.03 -3.64
N LEU A 6 -5.49 19.85 -4.60
CA LEU A 6 -5.44 18.73 -5.55
C LEU A 6 -4.35 18.92 -6.60
N PHE A 7 -4.26 20.08 -7.25
CA PHE A 7 -3.44 20.25 -8.45
C PHE A 7 -2.01 20.78 -8.22
N LEU A 8 -1.70 21.39 -7.07
CA LEU A 8 -0.33 21.80 -6.76
C LEU A 8 0.67 20.63 -6.77
N PRO A 9 0.35 19.44 -6.19
CA PRO A 9 1.24 18.28 -6.29
C PRO A 9 1.49 17.84 -7.73
N LEU A 10 0.46 17.83 -8.57
CA LEU A 10 0.60 17.50 -9.99
C LEU A 10 1.50 18.49 -10.72
N LEU A 11 1.28 19.78 -10.48
CA LEU A 11 2.11 20.86 -11.06
C LEU A 11 3.57 20.74 -10.61
N GLY A 12 3.80 20.46 -9.33
CA GLY A 12 5.14 20.21 -8.79
C GLY A 12 5.83 19.03 -9.44
N SER A 13 5.08 17.92 -9.62
CA SER A 13 5.57 16.74 -10.34
C SER A 13 5.96 17.08 -11.77
N PHE A 14 5.10 17.78 -12.51
CA PHE A 14 5.36 18.17 -13.89
C PHE A 14 6.57 19.09 -14.02
N ILE A 15 6.66 20.13 -13.19
CA ILE A 15 7.80 21.05 -13.19
C ILE A 15 9.11 20.29 -12.93
N SER A 16 9.12 19.43 -11.92
CA SER A 16 10.31 18.67 -11.56
C SER A 16 10.71 17.63 -12.61
N ALA A 17 9.73 17.02 -13.32
CA ALA A 17 9.99 16.04 -14.37
C ALA A 17 10.58 16.67 -15.63
N PHE A 18 10.02 17.79 -16.10
CA PHE A 18 10.30 18.31 -17.43
C PHE A 18 11.26 19.52 -17.44
N PHE A 19 11.28 20.31 -16.37
CA PHE A 19 12.03 21.56 -16.34
C PHE A 19 13.29 21.51 -15.45
N TYR A 20 13.63 20.38 -14.82
CA TYR A 20 14.76 20.26 -13.90
C TYR A 20 16.10 20.71 -14.49
N LYS A 21 16.34 20.46 -15.79
CA LYS A 21 17.57 20.90 -16.47
C LYS A 21 17.72 22.42 -16.55
N LYS A 22 16.60 23.17 -16.55
CA LYS A 22 16.59 24.63 -16.62
C LYS A 22 16.65 25.29 -15.26
N ILE A 23 15.94 24.72 -14.27
CA ILE A 23 15.76 25.34 -12.94
C ILE A 23 16.71 24.77 -11.88
N GLY A 24 17.33 23.62 -12.15
CA GLY A 24 18.27 22.95 -11.24
C GLY A 24 17.62 22.12 -10.15
N ASP A 25 18.37 21.21 -9.56
CA ASP A 25 17.91 20.20 -8.61
C ASP A 25 17.31 20.84 -7.34
N ARG A 26 18.02 21.83 -6.78
CA ARG A 26 17.59 22.48 -5.52
C ARG A 26 16.28 23.24 -5.67
N THR A 27 16.10 23.92 -6.80
CA THR A 27 14.85 24.62 -7.10
C THR A 27 13.67 23.64 -7.24
N CYS A 28 13.87 22.48 -7.91
CA CYS A 28 12.88 21.43 -7.97
C CYS A 28 12.46 20.95 -6.59
N GLN A 29 13.44 20.68 -5.70
CA GLN A 29 13.16 20.25 -4.33
C GLN A 29 12.35 21.30 -3.53
N ILE A 30 12.69 22.57 -3.67
CA ILE A 30 12.01 23.68 -2.98
C ILE A 30 10.57 23.84 -3.50
N ILE A 31 10.37 23.88 -4.82
CA ILE A 31 9.04 24.08 -5.43
C ILE A 31 8.10 22.94 -5.05
N THR A 32 8.53 21.69 -5.21
CA THR A 32 7.70 20.53 -4.87
C THR A 32 7.35 20.51 -3.39
N SER A 33 8.32 20.76 -2.51
CA SER A 33 8.07 20.83 -1.06
C SER A 33 7.15 21.99 -0.68
N ALA A 34 7.33 23.17 -1.26
CA ALA A 34 6.48 24.34 -0.99
C ALA A 34 5.02 24.10 -1.41
N PHE A 35 4.80 23.46 -2.56
CA PHE A 35 3.46 23.15 -3.05
C PHE A 35 2.72 22.17 -2.12
N ILE A 36 3.41 21.12 -1.66
CA ILE A 36 2.80 20.17 -0.72
C ILE A 36 2.58 20.80 0.66
N VAL A 37 3.51 21.63 1.17
CA VAL A 37 3.32 22.37 2.42
C VAL A 37 2.11 23.29 2.34
N THR A 38 1.93 24.00 1.22
CA THR A 38 0.73 24.80 0.98
C THR A 38 -0.52 23.94 1.01
N GLY A 39 -0.51 22.76 0.37
CA GLY A 39 -1.58 21.78 0.44
C GLY A 39 -1.90 21.34 1.87
N ALA A 40 -0.88 21.10 2.71
CA ALA A 40 -1.05 20.71 4.11
C ALA A 40 -1.71 21.82 4.95
N ILE A 41 -1.28 23.06 4.78
CA ILE A 41 -1.89 24.22 5.46
C ILE A 41 -3.36 24.37 5.06
N LEU A 42 -3.66 24.35 3.76
CA LEU A 42 -5.02 24.47 3.25
C LEU A 42 -5.92 23.31 3.71
N SER A 43 -5.41 22.09 3.73
CA SER A 43 -6.14 20.91 4.24
C SER A 43 -6.48 21.04 5.72
N SER A 44 -5.55 21.57 6.52
CA SER A 44 -5.79 21.83 7.96
C SER A 44 -6.88 22.87 8.18
N ILE A 45 -6.92 23.93 7.36
CA ILE A 45 -7.98 24.94 7.40
C ILE A 45 -9.35 24.31 7.07
N ILE A 46 -9.41 23.45 6.05
CA ILE A 46 -10.65 22.74 5.67
C ILE A 46 -11.12 21.82 6.79
N LEU A 47 -10.22 21.06 7.43
CA LEU A 47 -10.59 20.21 8.55
C LEU A 47 -11.18 21.03 9.71
N LEU A 48 -10.55 22.16 10.06
CA LEU A 48 -11.05 23.05 11.12
C LEU A 48 -12.42 23.66 10.75
N GLU A 49 -12.64 24.02 9.48
CA GLU A 49 -13.94 24.49 9.00
C GLU A 49 -14.99 23.38 9.09
N THR A 50 -14.64 22.16 8.64
CA THR A 50 -15.54 21.00 8.70
C THR A 50 -15.91 20.61 10.13
N ILE A 51 -14.95 20.66 11.09
CA ILE A 51 -15.23 20.42 12.51
C ILE A 51 -16.23 21.43 13.06
N LYS A 52 -16.12 22.71 12.67
CA LYS A 52 -16.97 23.79 13.18
C LYS A 52 -18.36 23.82 12.55
N THR A 53 -18.47 23.51 11.27
CA THR A 53 -19.68 23.79 10.47
C THR A 53 -20.38 22.53 9.94
N GLY A 54 -19.70 21.37 9.93
CA GLY A 54 -20.20 20.16 9.27
C GLY A 54 -20.36 20.29 7.74
N LYS A 55 -19.74 21.32 7.13
CA LYS A 55 -19.92 21.63 5.71
C LYS A 55 -19.31 20.57 4.81
N VAL A 56 -20.09 20.16 3.84
CA VAL A 56 -19.66 19.27 2.74
C VAL A 56 -19.41 20.12 1.49
N TYR A 57 -18.34 19.83 0.78
CA TYR A 57 -17.99 20.49 -0.47
C TYR A 57 -18.10 19.49 -1.62
N GLU A 58 -18.80 19.88 -2.65
CA GLU A 58 -18.95 19.11 -3.87
C GLU A 58 -18.79 20.06 -5.07
N TYR A 59 -17.72 19.88 -5.85
CA TYR A 59 -17.39 20.72 -6.99
C TYR A 59 -17.08 19.84 -8.22
N PRO A 60 -18.03 19.73 -9.18
CA PRO A 60 -17.73 19.11 -10.46
C PRO A 60 -16.73 19.97 -11.23
N ILE A 61 -15.67 19.35 -11.77
CA ILE A 61 -14.61 20.05 -12.52
C ILE A 61 -14.96 19.99 -14.02
N PHE A 62 -15.24 18.79 -14.53
CA PHE A 62 -15.63 18.57 -15.92
C PHE A 62 -16.40 17.25 -16.09
N ASN A 63 -17.15 17.15 -17.18
CA ASN A 63 -17.79 15.90 -17.59
C ASN A 63 -16.72 14.96 -18.13
N TRP A 64 -16.47 13.88 -17.42
CA TRP A 64 -15.39 12.95 -17.77
C TRP A 64 -15.85 11.89 -18.76
N ILE A 65 -16.92 11.16 -18.44
CA ILE A 65 -17.45 10.10 -19.31
C ILE A 65 -18.96 10.29 -19.44
N THR A 66 -19.42 10.29 -20.70
CA THR A 66 -20.85 10.27 -21.04
C THR A 66 -21.06 9.22 -22.11
N SER A 67 -21.69 8.09 -21.73
CA SER A 67 -21.97 6.98 -22.64
C SER A 67 -23.28 6.28 -22.23
N GLY A 68 -24.33 6.46 -22.98
CA GLY A 68 -25.66 5.95 -22.65
C GLY A 68 -26.16 6.46 -21.30
N SER A 69 -26.48 5.56 -20.39
CA SER A 69 -26.89 5.86 -19.01
C SER A 69 -25.75 6.27 -18.10
N LEU A 70 -24.50 5.93 -18.44
CA LEU A 70 -23.32 6.26 -17.63
C LEU A 70 -22.95 7.72 -17.84
N LYS A 71 -23.13 8.53 -16.79
CA LYS A 71 -22.73 9.95 -16.74
C LYS A 71 -21.86 10.14 -15.50
N LEU A 72 -20.59 10.43 -15.71
CA LEU A 72 -19.61 10.63 -14.65
C LEU A 72 -18.90 11.97 -14.81
N HIS A 73 -18.78 12.67 -13.71
CA HIS A 73 -18.02 13.91 -13.59
C HIS A 73 -16.68 13.60 -12.91
N TRP A 74 -15.68 14.38 -13.22
CA TRP A 74 -14.52 14.48 -12.35
C TRP A 74 -14.81 15.58 -11.34
N SER A 75 -14.86 15.23 -10.07
CA SER A 75 -15.31 16.12 -9.01
C SER A 75 -14.30 16.19 -7.87
N ILE A 76 -14.42 17.22 -7.05
CA ILE A 76 -13.79 17.30 -5.74
C ILE A 76 -14.90 17.20 -4.70
N TYR A 77 -14.94 16.06 -4.00
CA TYR A 77 -15.88 15.80 -2.92
C TYR A 77 -15.14 15.78 -1.58
N VAL A 78 -15.54 16.64 -0.65
CA VAL A 78 -14.93 16.73 0.68
C VAL A 78 -16.01 16.79 1.74
N ASP A 79 -16.14 15.71 2.47
CA ASP A 79 -16.89 15.57 3.72
C ASP A 79 -15.93 15.41 4.91
N SER A 80 -16.41 15.08 6.09
CA SER A 80 -15.57 14.90 7.28
C SER A 80 -14.53 13.79 7.11
N LEU A 81 -14.87 12.67 6.46
CA LEU A 81 -13.94 11.57 6.20
C LEU A 81 -12.81 12.01 5.23
N THR A 82 -13.19 12.67 4.14
CA THR A 82 -12.21 13.22 3.19
C THR A 82 -11.36 14.31 3.82
N ALA A 83 -11.93 15.21 4.63
CA ALA A 83 -11.19 16.28 5.31
C ALA A 83 -10.10 15.74 6.24
N VAL A 84 -10.40 14.67 6.99
CA VAL A 84 -9.41 13.95 7.82
C VAL A 84 -8.30 13.38 6.94
N MET A 85 -8.65 12.70 5.85
CA MET A 85 -7.67 12.11 4.95
C MET A 85 -6.81 13.15 4.22
N LEU A 86 -7.37 14.32 3.85
CA LEU A 86 -6.61 15.43 3.26
C LEU A 86 -5.50 15.91 4.19
N VAL A 87 -5.79 16.07 5.49
CA VAL A 87 -4.77 16.45 6.47
C VAL A 87 -3.72 15.36 6.63
N VAL A 88 -4.13 14.10 6.77
CA VAL A 88 -3.20 12.97 6.92
C VAL A 88 -2.24 12.88 5.74
N VAL A 89 -2.77 12.88 4.51
CA VAL A 89 -1.97 12.73 3.29
C VAL A 89 -1.04 13.91 3.08
N ASN A 90 -1.56 15.14 3.13
CA ASN A 90 -0.75 16.32 2.83
C ASN A 90 0.27 16.63 3.92
N SER A 91 -0.07 16.48 5.21
CA SER A 91 0.87 16.75 6.30
C SER A 91 2.05 15.78 6.29
N VAL A 92 1.78 14.48 6.17
CA VAL A 92 2.86 13.48 6.09
C VAL A 92 3.67 13.66 4.81
N SER A 93 3.01 13.88 3.67
CA SER A 93 3.71 14.12 2.40
C SER A 93 4.61 15.36 2.46
N ALA A 94 4.15 16.47 3.06
CA ALA A 94 4.96 17.67 3.23
C ALA A 94 6.24 17.41 4.04
N LEU A 95 6.11 16.70 5.15
CA LEU A 95 7.24 16.37 6.01
C LEU A 95 8.20 15.37 5.32
N VAL A 96 7.68 14.42 4.57
CA VAL A 96 8.48 13.50 3.74
C VAL A 96 9.23 14.25 2.64
N HIS A 97 8.60 15.22 1.95
CA HIS A 97 9.28 16.03 0.93
C HIS A 97 10.44 16.83 1.54
N ILE A 98 10.23 17.49 2.67
CA ILE A 98 11.29 18.25 3.36
C ILE A 98 12.41 17.31 3.80
N TYR A 99 12.09 16.18 4.44
CA TYR A 99 13.07 15.17 4.85
C TYR A 99 13.90 14.66 3.66
N SER A 100 13.25 14.46 2.51
CA SER A 100 13.88 13.94 1.30
C SER A 100 14.97 14.86 0.73
N ILE A 101 14.91 16.17 1.00
CA ILE A 101 15.97 17.12 0.61
C ILE A 101 17.31 16.71 1.25
N GLY A 102 17.28 16.35 2.53
CA GLY A 102 18.48 15.88 3.25
C GLY A 102 18.86 14.44 2.89
N TYR A 103 17.89 13.52 2.94
CA TYR A 103 18.12 12.10 2.71
C TYR A 103 18.70 11.79 1.32
N MET A 104 18.17 12.45 0.27
CA MET A 104 18.61 12.27 -1.12
C MET A 104 19.77 13.20 -1.53
N SER A 105 20.44 13.87 -0.57
CA SER A 105 21.47 14.89 -0.88
C SER A 105 22.63 14.38 -1.75
N HIS A 106 22.96 13.11 -1.66
CA HIS A 106 24.03 12.46 -2.43
C HIS A 106 23.55 11.73 -3.70
N ASP A 107 22.23 11.59 -3.91
CA ASP A 107 21.69 10.89 -5.09
C ASP A 107 21.70 11.83 -6.32
N PRO A 108 22.15 11.35 -7.49
CA PRO A 108 22.20 12.16 -8.72
C PRO A 108 20.81 12.43 -9.34
N HIS A 109 19.76 11.71 -8.93
CA HIS A 109 18.43 11.76 -9.54
C HIS A 109 17.36 12.42 -8.63
N LYS A 110 17.75 13.44 -7.84
CA LYS A 110 16.87 14.18 -6.92
C LYS A 110 15.58 14.70 -7.58
N PRO A 111 15.60 15.37 -8.75
CA PRO A 111 14.38 15.88 -9.37
C PRO A 111 13.38 14.78 -9.74
N ARG A 112 13.87 13.65 -10.27
CA ARG A 112 13.02 12.49 -10.57
C ARG A 112 12.35 11.93 -9.30
N PHE A 113 13.09 11.86 -8.21
CA PHE A 113 12.55 11.44 -6.92
C PHE A 113 11.43 12.35 -6.44
N MET A 114 11.66 13.66 -6.43
CA MET A 114 10.67 14.65 -6.01
C MET A 114 9.43 14.66 -6.91
N SER A 115 9.63 14.48 -8.23
CA SER A 115 8.53 14.34 -9.17
C SER A 115 7.64 13.13 -8.85
N TYR A 116 8.23 11.98 -8.58
CA TYR A 116 7.47 10.75 -8.25
C TYR A 116 6.74 10.87 -6.90
N LEU A 117 7.36 11.49 -5.90
CA LEU A 117 6.70 11.75 -4.61
C LEU A 117 5.47 12.67 -4.77
N SER A 118 5.63 13.74 -5.55
CA SER A 118 4.54 14.70 -5.82
C SER A 118 3.42 14.05 -6.65
N LEU A 119 3.77 13.23 -7.66
CA LEU A 119 2.80 12.47 -8.46
C LEU A 119 2.01 11.50 -7.56
N PHE A 120 2.70 10.79 -6.69
CA PHE A 120 2.07 9.86 -5.74
C PHE A 120 1.07 10.59 -4.84
N THR A 121 1.45 11.76 -4.33
CA THR A 121 0.55 12.59 -3.50
C THR A 121 -0.68 13.04 -4.29
N PHE A 122 -0.53 13.51 -5.53
CA PHE A 122 -1.64 13.87 -6.40
C PHE A 122 -2.62 12.70 -6.62
N MET A 123 -2.09 11.52 -6.92
CA MET A 123 -2.93 10.33 -7.14
C MET A 123 -3.70 9.92 -5.89
N MET A 124 -3.07 10.00 -4.72
CA MET A 124 -3.76 9.74 -3.46
C MET A 124 -4.84 10.77 -3.16
N LEU A 125 -4.58 12.05 -3.42
CA LEU A 125 -5.58 13.11 -3.27
C LEU A 125 -6.75 12.92 -4.24
N SER A 126 -6.49 12.52 -5.49
CA SER A 126 -7.53 12.19 -6.48
C SER A 126 -8.42 11.04 -6.03
N LEU A 127 -7.83 10.04 -5.32
CA LEU A 127 -8.55 8.90 -4.76
C LEU A 127 -9.52 9.34 -3.64
N ILE A 128 -9.01 10.09 -2.66
CA ILE A 128 -9.80 10.43 -1.46
C ILE A 128 -10.85 11.52 -1.72
N THR A 129 -10.66 12.35 -2.75
CA THR A 129 -11.62 13.39 -3.15
C THR A 129 -12.63 12.96 -4.20
N ALA A 130 -12.66 11.67 -4.55
CA ALA A 130 -13.62 11.13 -5.51
C ALA A 130 -15.05 11.17 -4.96
N ASP A 131 -16.04 11.47 -5.83
CA ASP A 131 -17.47 11.37 -5.57
C ASP A 131 -18.10 10.13 -6.22
N ASN A 132 -17.32 9.37 -6.97
CA ASN A 132 -17.75 8.19 -7.68
C ASN A 132 -16.67 7.09 -7.69
N PHE A 133 -17.12 5.85 -7.92
CA PHE A 133 -16.22 4.68 -7.90
C PHE A 133 -15.17 4.70 -9.01
N LEU A 134 -15.45 5.28 -10.18
CA LEU A 134 -14.49 5.29 -11.28
C LEU A 134 -13.36 6.29 -11.04
N GLN A 135 -13.65 7.48 -10.52
CA GLN A 135 -12.62 8.45 -10.11
C GLN A 135 -11.79 7.90 -8.96
N LEU A 136 -12.43 7.24 -7.98
CA LEU A 136 -11.72 6.53 -6.91
C LEU A 136 -10.76 5.49 -7.51
N PHE A 137 -11.22 4.69 -8.48
CA PHE A 137 -10.39 3.69 -9.17
C PHE A 137 -9.23 4.32 -9.94
N PHE A 138 -9.43 5.46 -10.59
CA PHE A 138 -8.34 6.19 -11.25
C PHE A 138 -7.22 6.55 -10.26
N GLY A 139 -7.57 7.14 -9.11
CA GLY A 139 -6.59 7.42 -8.07
C GLY A 139 -5.97 6.14 -7.49
N TRP A 140 -6.77 5.08 -7.34
CA TRP A 140 -6.35 3.76 -6.86
C TRP A 140 -5.27 3.12 -7.73
N GLU A 141 -5.45 3.15 -9.03
CA GLU A 141 -4.47 2.70 -10.01
C GLU A 141 -3.26 3.63 -10.08
N GLY A 142 -3.51 4.94 -9.97
CA GLY A 142 -2.46 5.95 -10.00
C GLY A 142 -1.49 5.83 -8.83
N VAL A 143 -1.97 5.57 -7.59
CA VAL A 143 -1.06 5.31 -6.44
C VAL A 143 -0.31 3.98 -6.62
N GLY A 144 -0.93 2.99 -7.27
CA GLY A 144 -0.28 1.74 -7.64
C GLY A 144 0.90 1.96 -8.58
N LEU A 145 0.69 2.71 -9.65
CA LEU A 145 1.74 3.07 -10.63
C LEU A 145 2.85 3.91 -9.98
N ALA A 146 2.48 4.95 -9.24
CA ALA A 146 3.46 5.82 -8.59
C ALA A 146 4.29 5.06 -7.53
N SER A 147 3.68 4.11 -6.80
CA SER A 147 4.41 3.24 -5.88
C SER A 147 5.40 2.32 -6.60
N TYR A 148 5.02 1.75 -7.75
CA TYR A 148 5.91 0.97 -8.60
C TYR A 148 7.16 1.78 -8.99
N LEU A 149 6.97 3.03 -9.44
CA LEU A 149 8.08 3.92 -9.83
C LEU A 149 8.98 4.29 -8.62
N LEU A 150 8.39 4.44 -7.44
CA LEU A 150 9.10 4.80 -6.22
C LEU A 150 9.84 3.61 -5.58
N ILE A 151 9.25 2.41 -5.55
CA ILE A 151 9.90 1.18 -5.05
C ILE A 151 11.07 0.82 -5.97
N GLY A 152 10.85 0.87 -7.29
CA GLY A 152 11.85 0.64 -8.32
C GLY A 152 12.74 1.85 -8.62
N PHE A 153 12.81 2.86 -7.74
CA PHE A 153 13.57 4.09 -7.99
C PHE A 153 15.03 3.82 -8.35
N TRP A 154 15.68 2.91 -7.65
CA TRP A 154 17.03 2.44 -7.95
C TRP A 154 16.99 1.27 -8.96
N PHE A 155 16.47 1.53 -10.15
CA PHE A 155 16.20 0.53 -11.19
C PHE A 155 17.44 -0.26 -11.67
N LYS A 156 18.65 0.15 -11.30
CA LYS A 156 19.88 -0.62 -11.52
C LYS A 156 20.06 -1.78 -10.53
N LYS A 157 19.30 -1.79 -9.41
CA LYS A 157 19.29 -2.88 -8.44
C LYS A 157 18.21 -3.90 -8.84
N GLU A 158 18.61 -5.12 -9.10
CA GLU A 158 17.70 -6.21 -9.45
C GLU A 158 16.66 -6.48 -8.36
N THR A 159 17.07 -6.39 -7.08
CA THR A 159 16.17 -6.56 -5.94
C THR A 159 15.06 -5.50 -5.93
N ALA A 160 15.35 -4.24 -6.27
CA ALA A 160 14.36 -3.18 -6.36
C ALA A 160 13.40 -3.38 -7.54
N ASN A 161 13.90 -3.86 -8.69
CA ASN A 161 13.06 -4.19 -9.84
C ASN A 161 12.11 -5.35 -9.53
N ASN A 162 12.60 -6.42 -8.93
CA ASN A 162 11.79 -7.56 -8.54
C ASN A 162 10.74 -7.16 -7.49
N ALA A 163 11.11 -6.33 -6.51
CA ALA A 163 10.20 -5.82 -5.50
C ALA A 163 9.09 -4.93 -6.08
N SER A 164 9.44 -4.02 -7.00
CA SER A 164 8.47 -3.14 -7.65
C SER A 164 7.50 -3.92 -8.54
N MET A 165 8.00 -4.88 -9.31
CA MET A 165 7.17 -5.78 -10.13
C MET A 165 6.23 -6.61 -9.26
N LYS A 166 6.72 -7.20 -8.16
CA LYS A 166 5.90 -7.96 -7.22
C LYS A 166 4.81 -7.08 -6.61
N ALA A 167 5.16 -5.87 -6.16
CA ALA A 167 4.20 -4.92 -5.61
C ALA A 167 3.10 -4.57 -6.64
N PHE A 168 3.48 -4.31 -7.89
CA PHE A 168 2.52 -4.00 -8.95
C PHE A 168 1.57 -5.17 -9.24
N ILE A 169 2.09 -6.37 -9.44
CA ILE A 169 1.29 -7.56 -9.79
C ILE A 169 0.35 -7.97 -8.65
N VAL A 170 0.85 -8.03 -7.40
CA VAL A 170 0.02 -8.43 -6.25
C VAL A 170 -1.12 -7.44 -6.01
N ASN A 171 -0.83 -6.13 -6.14
CA ASN A 171 -1.88 -5.11 -6.06
C ASN A 171 -2.90 -5.25 -7.19
N ARG A 172 -2.47 -5.59 -8.42
CA ARG A 172 -3.37 -5.79 -9.56
C ARG A 172 -4.39 -6.91 -9.33
N VAL A 173 -4.02 -7.96 -8.59
CA VAL A 173 -4.98 -9.01 -8.19
C VAL A 173 -6.09 -8.42 -7.31
N GLY A 174 -5.74 -7.56 -6.35
CA GLY A 174 -6.73 -6.83 -5.56
C GLY A 174 -7.59 -5.88 -6.40
N ASP A 175 -6.93 -5.13 -7.29
CA ASP A 175 -7.59 -4.15 -8.18
C ASP A 175 -8.63 -4.81 -9.10
N LEU A 176 -8.41 -6.06 -9.53
CA LEU A 176 -9.42 -6.86 -10.25
C LEU A 176 -10.69 -7.07 -9.40
N GLY A 177 -10.54 -7.34 -8.09
CA GLY A 177 -11.68 -7.43 -7.19
C GLY A 177 -12.49 -6.13 -7.16
N LEU A 178 -11.80 -4.98 -6.99
CA LEU A 178 -12.47 -3.67 -7.01
C LEU A 178 -13.19 -3.41 -8.34
N LEU A 179 -12.58 -3.78 -9.46
CA LEU A 179 -13.18 -3.63 -10.80
C LEU A 179 -14.45 -4.49 -10.95
N ILE A 180 -14.43 -5.74 -10.49
CA ILE A 180 -15.62 -6.60 -10.48
C ILE A 180 -16.73 -5.99 -9.61
N ALA A 181 -16.39 -5.45 -8.44
CA ALA A 181 -17.35 -4.74 -7.59
C ALA A 181 -17.98 -3.57 -8.33
N MET A 182 -17.20 -2.76 -9.03
CA MET A 182 -17.71 -1.63 -9.82
C MET A 182 -18.67 -2.07 -10.93
N PHE A 183 -18.37 -3.15 -11.64
CA PHE A 183 -19.28 -3.70 -12.66
C PHE A 183 -20.59 -4.19 -12.04
N LEU A 184 -20.53 -4.84 -10.89
CA LEU A 184 -21.72 -5.27 -10.16
C LEU A 184 -22.53 -4.07 -9.67
N ILE A 185 -21.88 -3.03 -9.15
CA ILE A 185 -22.51 -1.79 -8.72
C ILE A 185 -23.23 -1.14 -9.90
N PHE A 186 -22.55 -0.93 -11.02
CA PHE A 186 -23.17 -0.32 -12.20
C PHE A 186 -24.35 -1.14 -12.74
N LYS A 187 -24.19 -2.46 -12.82
CA LYS A 187 -25.25 -3.37 -13.26
C LYS A 187 -26.49 -3.30 -12.35
N THR A 188 -26.28 -3.10 -11.05
CA THR A 188 -27.36 -3.14 -10.04
C THR A 188 -28.04 -1.80 -9.87
N PHE A 189 -27.25 -0.73 -9.74
CA PHE A 189 -27.74 0.60 -9.40
C PHE A 189 -27.88 1.53 -10.60
N GLY A 190 -27.39 1.12 -11.78
CA GLY A 190 -27.36 1.95 -13.00
C GLY A 190 -26.42 3.16 -12.93
N SER A 191 -25.68 3.30 -11.83
CA SER A 191 -24.78 4.42 -11.55
C SER A 191 -23.53 3.97 -10.82
N LEU A 192 -22.48 4.80 -10.89
CA LEU A 192 -21.26 4.67 -10.07
C LEU A 192 -21.07 5.85 -9.10
N ASN A 193 -22.01 6.81 -9.06
CA ASN A 193 -21.95 7.94 -8.13
C ASN A 193 -22.26 7.48 -6.70
N PHE A 194 -21.48 7.90 -5.72
CA PHE A 194 -21.66 7.46 -4.32
C PHE A 194 -23.05 7.81 -3.79
N SER A 195 -23.53 9.03 -4.03
CA SER A 195 -24.84 9.48 -3.55
C SER A 195 -25.99 8.62 -4.06
N GLU A 196 -25.95 8.24 -5.35
CA GLU A 196 -26.99 7.44 -6.00
C GLU A 196 -26.94 5.97 -5.53
N VAL A 197 -25.74 5.41 -5.42
CA VAL A 197 -25.53 4.01 -4.98
C VAL A 197 -25.91 3.85 -3.52
N PHE A 198 -25.45 4.75 -2.66
CA PHE A 198 -25.67 4.61 -1.21
C PHE A 198 -27.12 4.88 -0.80
N SER A 199 -27.83 5.74 -1.50
CA SER A 199 -29.26 5.99 -1.25
C SER A 199 -30.13 4.76 -1.53
N GLN A 200 -29.75 3.89 -2.46
CA GLN A 200 -30.48 2.70 -2.87
C GLN A 200 -30.01 1.41 -2.14
N ALA A 201 -28.97 1.50 -1.29
CA ALA A 201 -28.36 0.32 -0.65
C ALA A 201 -29.36 -0.50 0.17
N ALA A 202 -30.26 0.16 0.90
CA ALA A 202 -31.30 -0.48 1.70
C ALA A 202 -32.25 -1.32 0.84
N ASP A 203 -32.71 -0.77 -0.28
CA ASP A 203 -33.68 -1.41 -1.19
C ASP A 203 -33.08 -2.65 -1.86
N GLN A 204 -31.79 -2.59 -2.21
CA GLN A 204 -31.06 -3.68 -2.85
C GLN A 204 -30.55 -4.75 -1.87
N SER A 205 -30.68 -4.54 -0.56
CA SER A 205 -30.10 -5.42 0.46
C SER A 205 -30.68 -6.84 0.48
N LYS A 206 -31.91 -7.02 -0.03
CA LYS A 206 -32.60 -8.33 -0.09
C LYS A 206 -32.41 -9.04 -1.42
N ASN A 207 -31.84 -8.38 -2.42
CA ASN A 207 -31.68 -8.93 -3.76
C ASN A 207 -30.54 -9.97 -3.78
N SER A 208 -30.68 -10.96 -4.67
CA SER A 208 -29.68 -12.00 -4.90
C SER A 208 -29.15 -11.97 -6.33
N ILE A 209 -27.99 -12.56 -6.51
CA ILE A 209 -27.34 -12.75 -7.80
C ILE A 209 -26.95 -14.22 -7.96
N LYS A 210 -27.14 -14.78 -9.16
CA LYS A 210 -26.70 -16.14 -9.49
C LYS A 210 -25.29 -16.12 -10.06
N ILE A 211 -24.36 -16.85 -9.40
CA ILE A 211 -22.96 -16.99 -9.83
C ILE A 211 -22.63 -18.48 -9.79
N PHE A 212 -22.16 -19.05 -10.90
CA PHE A 212 -21.81 -20.48 -11.02
C PHE A 212 -22.88 -21.47 -10.50
N GLY A 213 -24.15 -21.13 -10.69
CA GLY A 213 -25.28 -21.96 -10.25
C GLY A 213 -25.69 -21.80 -8.78
N GLY A 214 -24.93 -21.06 -7.97
CA GLY A 214 -25.29 -20.67 -6.60
C GLY A 214 -25.98 -19.31 -6.54
N GLU A 215 -26.88 -19.12 -5.58
CA GLU A 215 -27.57 -17.86 -5.32
C GLU A 215 -26.94 -17.17 -4.12
N TYR A 216 -26.47 -15.93 -4.28
CA TYR A 216 -25.76 -15.15 -3.28
C TYR A 216 -26.42 -13.81 -3.09
N ASN A 217 -26.40 -13.29 -1.86
CA ASN A 217 -26.87 -11.94 -1.60
C ASN A 217 -26.02 -10.92 -2.38
N LEU A 218 -26.67 -10.02 -3.10
CA LEU A 218 -26.03 -9.10 -4.03
C LEU A 218 -25.11 -8.09 -3.34
N ILE A 219 -25.59 -7.43 -2.26
CA ILE A 219 -24.78 -6.46 -1.50
C ILE A 219 -23.58 -7.15 -0.86
N THR A 220 -23.76 -8.35 -0.32
CA THR A 220 -22.66 -9.17 0.24
C THR A 220 -21.60 -9.45 -0.81
N THR A 221 -22.01 -9.82 -2.02
CA THR A 221 -21.07 -10.08 -3.14
C THR A 221 -20.29 -8.84 -3.50
N ILE A 222 -20.95 -7.69 -3.64
CA ILE A 222 -20.31 -6.40 -3.91
C ILE A 222 -19.29 -6.07 -2.81
N CYS A 223 -19.69 -6.16 -1.54
CA CYS A 223 -18.80 -5.85 -0.40
C CYS A 223 -17.59 -6.78 -0.30
N VAL A 224 -17.74 -8.08 -0.61
CA VAL A 224 -16.60 -9.02 -0.65
C VAL A 224 -15.60 -8.61 -1.73
N PHE A 225 -16.06 -8.26 -2.93
CA PHE A 225 -15.16 -7.81 -4.01
C PHE A 225 -14.52 -6.44 -3.71
N LEU A 226 -15.25 -5.49 -3.10
CA LEU A 226 -14.67 -4.24 -2.58
C LEU A 226 -13.56 -4.52 -1.56
N PHE A 227 -13.80 -5.49 -0.66
CA PHE A 227 -12.82 -5.86 0.35
C PHE A 227 -11.59 -6.56 -0.25
N ILE A 228 -11.74 -7.40 -1.29
CA ILE A 228 -10.59 -7.96 -2.02
C ILE A 228 -9.71 -6.84 -2.58
N GLY A 229 -10.32 -5.78 -3.15
CA GLY A 229 -9.60 -4.57 -3.54
C GLY A 229 -8.85 -3.93 -2.38
N ALA A 230 -9.53 -3.74 -1.25
CA ALA A 230 -8.93 -3.18 -0.04
C ALA A 230 -7.77 -4.03 0.50
N MET A 231 -7.89 -5.38 0.46
CA MET A 231 -6.85 -6.32 0.89
C MET A 231 -5.54 -6.12 0.12
N GLY A 232 -5.62 -5.85 -1.19
CA GLY A 232 -4.45 -5.63 -2.04
C GLY A 232 -3.63 -4.42 -1.59
N LYS A 233 -4.24 -3.23 -1.56
CA LYS A 233 -3.56 -1.98 -1.17
C LYS A 233 -3.13 -1.98 0.29
N SER A 234 -3.95 -2.54 1.18
CA SER A 234 -3.67 -2.56 2.62
C SER A 234 -2.94 -3.81 3.10
N ALA A 235 -2.40 -4.60 2.18
CA ALA A 235 -1.53 -5.74 2.46
C ALA A 235 -2.11 -6.68 3.53
N GLN A 236 -3.38 -7.05 3.40
CA GLN A 236 -3.98 -8.05 4.28
C GLN A 236 -3.53 -9.46 3.88
N ILE A 237 -3.66 -10.41 4.81
CA ILE A 237 -3.23 -11.79 4.57
C ILE A 237 -3.70 -12.27 3.18
N PHE A 238 -2.92 -13.09 2.52
CA PHE A 238 -2.93 -13.49 1.11
C PHE A 238 -2.39 -12.42 0.12
N LEU A 239 -2.68 -11.12 0.27
CA LEU A 239 -2.16 -10.06 -0.61
C LEU A 239 -1.10 -9.17 0.05
N HIS A 240 -0.45 -9.65 1.12
CA HIS A 240 0.52 -8.90 1.93
C HIS A 240 1.96 -8.96 1.43
N THR A 241 2.31 -9.93 0.59
CA THR A 241 3.71 -10.31 0.30
C THR A 241 4.55 -9.21 -0.34
N TRP A 242 3.91 -8.23 -0.97
CA TRP A 242 4.59 -7.09 -1.59
C TRP A 242 5.11 -6.05 -0.59
N LEU A 243 4.43 -5.90 0.56
CA LEU A 243 4.67 -4.79 1.48
C LEU A 243 6.06 -4.82 2.13
N PRO A 244 6.58 -5.96 2.64
CA PRO A 244 7.94 -6.02 3.19
C PRO A 244 9.03 -5.86 2.13
N ASP A 245 8.78 -6.28 0.89
CA ASP A 245 9.74 -6.18 -0.20
C ASP A 245 9.77 -4.75 -0.77
N ALA A 246 8.71 -3.95 -0.60
CA ALA A 246 8.71 -2.52 -0.91
C ALA A 246 9.77 -1.72 -0.14
N MET A 247 10.40 -2.30 0.90
CA MET A 247 11.53 -1.71 1.64
C MET A 247 12.81 -1.57 0.80
N GLU A 248 12.89 -2.12 -0.40
CA GLU A 248 13.99 -1.91 -1.35
C GLU A 248 14.06 -0.46 -1.88
N GLY A 249 12.94 0.27 -1.84
CA GLY A 249 12.89 1.69 -2.17
C GLY A 249 13.55 2.59 -1.11
N PRO A 250 13.83 3.87 -1.45
CA PRO A 250 14.37 4.85 -0.50
C PRO A 250 13.46 5.01 0.73
N THR A 251 14.04 5.23 1.91
CA THR A 251 13.28 5.29 3.18
C THR A 251 12.15 6.33 3.21
N PRO A 252 12.28 7.54 2.62
CA PRO A 252 11.16 8.47 2.53
C PRO A 252 9.94 7.91 1.78
N VAL A 253 10.18 7.04 0.78
CA VAL A 253 9.11 6.31 0.07
C VAL A 253 8.39 5.36 1.01
N SER A 254 9.16 4.60 1.81
CA SER A 254 8.59 3.70 2.81
C SER A 254 7.72 4.47 3.81
N ALA A 255 8.17 5.64 4.28
CA ALA A 255 7.38 6.49 5.18
C ALA A 255 6.07 6.95 4.51
N LEU A 256 6.12 7.43 3.26
CA LEU A 256 4.94 7.93 2.56
C LEU A 256 3.92 6.82 2.28
N ILE A 257 4.35 5.70 1.68
CA ILE A 257 3.49 4.57 1.29
C ILE A 257 2.83 3.95 2.53
N HIS A 258 3.59 3.74 3.62
CA HIS A 258 3.17 2.90 4.74
C HIS A 258 2.56 3.66 5.92
N ALA A 259 2.73 4.99 6.02
CA ALA A 259 2.17 5.74 7.13
C ALA A 259 0.77 6.30 6.84
N ALA A 260 0.58 6.98 5.68
CA ALA A 260 -0.54 7.88 5.48
C ALA A 260 -1.28 7.74 4.15
N THR A 261 -0.80 6.87 3.22
CA THR A 261 -1.30 6.92 1.85
C THR A 261 -1.75 5.56 1.33
N MET A 262 -0.98 4.91 0.45
CA MET A 262 -1.42 3.73 -0.30
C MET A 262 -2.04 2.63 0.59
N VAL A 263 -1.37 2.28 1.70
CA VAL A 263 -1.85 1.20 2.57
C VAL A 263 -3.09 1.58 3.38
N THR A 264 -3.38 2.87 3.54
CA THR A 264 -4.57 3.37 4.23
C THR A 264 -5.78 3.47 3.31
N ALA A 265 -5.56 3.41 1.97
CA ALA A 265 -6.63 3.51 0.97
C ALA A 265 -7.70 2.41 1.11
N GLY A 266 -7.31 1.17 1.50
CA GLY A 266 -8.26 0.10 1.73
C GLY A 266 -9.14 0.33 2.95
N VAL A 267 -8.59 0.87 4.04
CA VAL A 267 -9.36 1.23 5.25
C VAL A 267 -10.33 2.37 4.91
N PHE A 268 -9.85 3.38 4.18
CA PHE A 268 -10.68 4.47 3.66
C PHE A 268 -11.83 3.94 2.78
N LEU A 269 -11.56 3.00 1.87
CA LEU A 269 -12.57 2.40 0.99
C LEU A 269 -13.69 1.71 1.79
N VAL A 270 -13.33 0.91 2.81
CA VAL A 270 -14.32 0.22 3.65
C VAL A 270 -15.14 1.23 4.46
N ALA A 271 -14.52 2.26 5.03
CA ALA A 271 -15.22 3.31 5.74
C ALA A 271 -16.12 4.15 4.81
N ARG A 272 -15.65 4.51 3.60
CA ARG A 272 -16.43 5.22 2.58
C ARG A 272 -17.65 4.42 2.13
N CYS A 273 -17.49 3.12 1.99
CA CYS A 273 -18.55 2.19 1.59
C CYS A 273 -19.34 1.63 2.78
N SER A 274 -19.23 2.22 3.99
CA SER A 274 -20.04 1.81 5.15
C SER A 274 -21.54 1.69 4.84
N PRO A 275 -22.17 2.55 3.97
CA PRO A 275 -23.56 2.36 3.59
C PRO A 275 -23.89 1.04 2.87
N LEU A 276 -22.89 0.38 2.28
CA LEU A 276 -23.04 -0.96 1.70
C LEU A 276 -22.69 -2.05 2.72
N PHE A 277 -21.57 -1.90 3.44
CA PHE A 277 -21.09 -2.90 4.39
C PHE A 277 -22.06 -3.16 5.55
N GLU A 278 -22.74 -2.13 6.04
CA GLU A 278 -23.73 -2.25 7.13
C GLU A 278 -24.90 -3.17 6.77
N TYR A 279 -25.24 -3.33 5.49
CA TYR A 279 -26.25 -4.27 5.03
C TYR A 279 -25.72 -5.68 4.77
N SER A 280 -24.44 -5.97 5.05
CA SER A 280 -23.84 -7.29 4.88
C SER A 280 -23.04 -7.74 6.11
N GLN A 281 -23.72 -8.38 7.05
CA GLN A 281 -23.07 -8.94 8.23
C GLN A 281 -21.99 -9.99 7.88
N TYR A 282 -22.17 -10.73 6.77
CA TYR A 282 -21.17 -11.69 6.29
C TYR A 282 -19.89 -10.99 5.84
N ALA A 283 -20.00 -9.91 5.08
CA ALA A 283 -18.83 -9.15 4.65
C ALA A 283 -18.11 -8.50 5.84
N LEU A 284 -18.84 -7.93 6.81
CA LEU A 284 -18.27 -7.39 8.04
C LEU A 284 -17.52 -8.47 8.84
N ASN A 285 -18.11 -9.65 8.99
CA ASN A 285 -17.46 -10.78 9.65
C ASN A 285 -16.17 -11.21 8.93
N LEU A 286 -16.16 -11.21 7.60
CA LEU A 286 -14.98 -11.52 6.79
C LEU A 286 -13.88 -10.46 6.99
N VAL A 287 -14.24 -9.18 6.96
CA VAL A 287 -13.31 -8.06 7.23
C VAL A 287 -12.70 -8.19 8.63
N ALA A 288 -13.53 -8.50 9.65
CA ALA A 288 -13.07 -8.68 11.03
C ALA A 288 -12.11 -9.87 11.16
N PHE A 289 -12.44 -11.01 10.58
CA PHE A 289 -11.62 -12.22 10.63
C PHE A 289 -10.27 -12.02 9.93
N VAL A 290 -10.28 -11.52 8.70
CA VAL A 290 -9.06 -11.27 7.91
C VAL A 290 -8.19 -10.21 8.59
N GLY A 291 -8.79 -9.14 9.11
CA GLY A 291 -8.08 -8.09 9.83
C GLY A 291 -7.37 -8.63 11.08
N ALA A 292 -8.08 -9.34 11.95
CA ALA A 292 -7.51 -9.92 13.17
C ALA A 292 -6.39 -10.95 12.84
N THR A 293 -6.64 -11.84 11.87
CA THR A 293 -5.64 -12.82 11.42
C THR A 293 -4.39 -12.13 10.86
N THR A 294 -4.55 -11.06 10.07
CA THR A 294 -3.42 -10.28 9.56
C THR A 294 -2.62 -9.62 10.67
N ALA A 295 -3.30 -9.12 11.71
CA ALA A 295 -2.65 -8.46 12.84
C ALA A 295 -1.65 -9.39 13.54
N ILE A 296 -2.07 -10.60 13.91
CA ILE A 296 -1.20 -11.57 14.61
C ILE A 296 -0.16 -12.17 13.65
N PHE A 297 -0.53 -12.46 12.40
CA PHE A 297 0.37 -12.94 11.36
C PHE A 297 1.58 -12.01 11.20
N ALA A 298 1.34 -10.74 10.94
CA ALA A 298 2.40 -9.78 10.72
C ALA A 298 3.24 -9.51 11.98
N ALA A 299 2.60 -9.45 13.16
CA ALA A 299 3.31 -9.26 14.42
C ALA A 299 4.23 -10.44 14.74
N SER A 300 3.80 -11.68 14.48
CA SER A 300 4.61 -12.88 14.69
C SER A 300 5.88 -12.90 13.83
N ILE A 301 5.80 -12.39 12.62
CA ILE A 301 6.97 -12.28 11.72
C ILE A 301 7.88 -11.13 12.15
N ALA A 302 7.33 -10.00 12.59
CA ALA A 302 8.12 -8.84 13.03
C ALA A 302 9.11 -9.17 14.15
N ILE A 303 8.79 -10.12 15.03
CA ILE A 303 9.68 -10.55 16.13
C ILE A 303 11.01 -11.10 15.62
N VAL A 304 11.01 -11.82 14.49
CA VAL A 304 12.20 -12.52 13.98
C VAL A 304 12.96 -11.75 12.90
N GLN A 305 12.39 -10.67 12.37
CA GLN A 305 13.05 -9.86 11.35
C GLN A 305 14.28 -9.14 11.94
N THR A 306 15.32 -8.98 11.12
CA THR A 306 16.56 -8.28 11.49
C THR A 306 16.74 -6.93 10.80
N ASP A 307 16.07 -6.69 9.69
CA ASP A 307 16.09 -5.43 8.96
C ASP A 307 15.15 -4.41 9.63
N ILE A 308 15.70 -3.23 10.00
CA ILE A 308 14.96 -2.18 10.72
C ILE A 308 13.71 -1.71 9.95
N LYS A 309 13.79 -1.55 8.62
CA LYS A 309 12.65 -1.15 7.80
C LYS A 309 11.61 -2.27 7.70
N ARG A 310 12.04 -3.52 7.53
CA ARG A 310 11.13 -4.68 7.46
C ARG A 310 10.38 -4.90 8.78
N ILE A 311 11.02 -4.71 9.94
CA ILE A 311 10.33 -4.77 11.25
C ILE A 311 9.19 -3.73 11.28
N ILE A 312 9.47 -2.48 10.90
CA ILE A 312 8.48 -1.40 10.88
C ILE A 312 7.39 -1.67 9.82
N ALA A 313 7.73 -2.28 8.68
CA ALA A 313 6.79 -2.66 7.63
C ALA A 313 5.80 -3.74 8.10
N TYR A 314 6.27 -4.83 8.71
CA TYR A 314 5.40 -5.85 9.31
C TYR A 314 4.55 -5.28 10.44
N SER A 315 5.11 -4.37 11.23
CA SER A 315 4.35 -3.61 12.20
C SER A 315 3.23 -2.77 11.55
N THR A 316 3.45 -2.20 10.36
CA THR A 316 2.38 -1.51 9.61
C THR A 316 1.29 -2.48 9.16
N CYS A 317 1.66 -3.62 8.58
CA CYS A 317 0.72 -4.67 8.19
C CYS A 317 -0.16 -5.11 9.38
N SER A 318 0.46 -5.28 10.57
CA SER A 318 -0.24 -5.60 11.80
C SER A 318 -1.23 -4.51 12.23
N GLN A 319 -0.83 -3.21 12.18
CA GLN A 319 -1.72 -2.10 12.56
C GLN A 319 -2.88 -1.92 11.56
N LEU A 320 -2.65 -2.16 10.26
CA LEU A 320 -3.74 -2.21 9.29
C LEU A 320 -4.73 -3.33 9.60
N GLY A 321 -4.24 -4.50 10.04
CA GLY A 321 -5.09 -5.57 10.55
C GLY A 321 -6.00 -5.11 11.69
N TYR A 322 -5.48 -4.33 12.63
CA TYR A 322 -6.29 -3.70 13.69
C TYR A 322 -7.38 -2.79 13.13
N MET A 323 -7.06 -1.93 12.16
CA MET A 323 -8.04 -1.04 11.54
C MET A 323 -9.14 -1.81 10.84
N PHE A 324 -8.80 -2.92 10.14
CA PHE A 324 -9.78 -3.75 9.46
C PHE A 324 -10.67 -4.51 10.43
N PHE A 325 -10.15 -5.10 11.50
CA PHE A 325 -11.08 -5.77 12.41
C PHE A 325 -11.97 -4.76 13.14
N ALA A 326 -11.50 -3.54 13.44
CA ALA A 326 -12.36 -2.49 13.97
C ALA A 326 -13.46 -2.12 12.95
N ALA A 327 -13.12 -1.92 11.68
CA ALA A 327 -14.10 -1.67 10.62
C ALA A 327 -15.09 -2.84 10.47
N GLY A 328 -14.61 -4.09 10.56
CA GLY A 328 -15.46 -5.29 10.52
C GLY A 328 -16.37 -5.46 11.75
N MET A 329 -16.08 -4.77 12.85
CA MET A 329 -16.98 -4.64 14.01
C MET A 329 -18.01 -3.51 13.84
N GLY A 330 -18.01 -2.78 12.71
CA GLY A 330 -18.82 -1.59 12.49
C GLY A 330 -18.25 -0.32 13.13
N ALA A 331 -17.05 -0.37 13.72
CA ALA A 331 -16.40 0.75 14.38
C ALA A 331 -15.48 1.51 13.38
N TYR A 332 -16.06 2.00 12.28
CA TYR A 332 -15.31 2.68 11.21
C TYR A 332 -14.61 3.97 11.70
N ASN A 333 -15.30 4.73 12.56
CA ASN A 333 -14.74 5.95 13.17
C ASN A 333 -13.50 5.64 14.01
N VAL A 334 -13.51 4.53 14.76
CA VAL A 334 -12.35 4.05 15.54
C VAL A 334 -11.22 3.62 14.60
N ALA A 335 -11.53 2.91 13.51
CA ALA A 335 -10.54 2.53 12.49
C ALA A 335 -9.88 3.77 11.86
N ILE A 336 -10.65 4.79 11.49
CA ILE A 336 -10.14 6.05 10.92
C ILE A 336 -9.38 6.88 11.97
N PHE A 337 -9.81 6.87 13.23
CA PHE A 337 -9.06 7.52 14.30
C PHE A 337 -7.68 6.87 14.49
N HIS A 338 -7.61 5.55 14.48
CA HIS A 338 -6.32 4.86 14.56
C HIS A 338 -5.47 5.11 13.29
N LEU A 339 -6.06 5.17 12.11
CA LEU A 339 -5.39 5.58 10.88
C LEU A 339 -4.76 6.98 11.01
N PHE A 340 -5.49 7.93 11.58
CA PHE A 340 -5.02 9.30 11.80
C PHE A 340 -3.80 9.34 12.72
N THR A 341 -3.87 8.70 13.88
CA THR A 341 -2.74 8.65 14.83
C THR A 341 -1.56 7.83 14.27
N HIS A 342 -1.87 6.72 13.58
CA HIS A 342 -0.89 5.85 12.92
C HIS A 342 -0.03 6.61 11.92
N ALA A 343 -0.61 7.52 11.15
CA ALA A 343 0.12 8.29 10.17
C ALA A 343 1.31 9.04 10.78
N PHE A 344 1.15 9.64 11.96
CA PHE A 344 2.20 10.39 12.64
C PHE A 344 3.29 9.47 13.19
N PHE A 345 2.93 8.48 14.02
CA PHE A 345 3.96 7.67 14.65
C PHE A 345 4.65 6.70 13.66
N LYS A 346 3.98 6.28 12.58
CA LYS A 346 4.63 5.44 11.56
C LYS A 346 5.56 6.23 10.65
N ALA A 347 5.16 7.42 10.22
CA ALA A 347 6.08 8.30 9.49
C ALA A 347 7.30 8.62 10.34
N LEU A 348 7.11 8.91 11.64
CA LEU A 348 8.19 9.14 12.58
C LEU A 348 9.16 7.94 12.67
N LEU A 349 8.63 6.73 12.82
CA LEU A 349 9.44 5.52 12.91
C LEU A 349 10.20 5.21 11.61
N PHE A 350 9.56 5.35 10.44
CA PHE A 350 10.25 5.12 9.17
C PHE A 350 11.32 6.17 8.88
N LEU A 351 11.00 7.46 9.04
CA LEU A 351 11.99 8.52 8.82
C LEU A 351 13.12 8.46 9.87
N GLY A 352 12.77 8.14 11.13
CA GLY A 352 13.77 7.89 12.17
C GLY A 352 14.69 6.71 11.86
N ALA A 353 14.13 5.61 11.34
CA ALA A 353 14.94 4.49 10.83
C ALA A 353 15.82 4.93 9.66
N GLY A 354 15.33 5.80 8.77
CA GLY A 354 16.14 6.39 7.71
C GLY A 354 17.32 7.20 8.24
N SER A 355 17.12 7.97 9.31
CA SER A 355 18.20 8.71 9.98
C SER A 355 19.22 7.76 10.62
N VAL A 356 18.78 6.66 11.22
CA VAL A 356 19.67 5.60 11.75
C VAL A 356 20.49 4.96 10.63
N ILE A 357 19.84 4.54 9.55
CA ILE A 357 20.51 3.92 8.38
C ILE A 357 21.55 4.87 7.78
N HIS A 358 21.23 6.16 7.69
CA HIS A 358 22.15 7.18 7.20
C HIS A 358 23.37 7.33 8.13
N ALA A 359 23.16 7.31 9.45
CA ALA A 359 24.24 7.35 10.45
C ALA A 359 25.16 6.12 10.40
N PHE A 360 24.66 4.98 9.92
CA PHE A 360 25.41 3.72 9.76
C PHE A 360 25.83 3.42 8.32
N HIS A 361 25.88 4.43 7.42
CA HIS A 361 26.30 4.27 6.02
C HIS A 361 25.58 3.11 5.31
N ASP A 362 24.22 3.16 5.31
CA ASP A 362 23.31 2.23 4.66
C ASP A 362 23.17 0.83 5.30
N GLU A 363 23.72 0.57 6.50
CA GLU A 363 23.45 -0.66 7.23
C GLU A 363 22.00 -0.66 7.74
N GLN A 364 21.25 -1.75 7.46
CA GLN A 364 19.85 -1.92 7.85
C GLN A 364 19.66 -3.02 8.91
N ASN A 365 20.66 -3.88 9.13
CA ASN A 365 20.55 -5.00 10.06
C ASN A 365 20.80 -4.54 11.50
N ILE A 366 19.75 -4.62 12.35
CA ILE A 366 19.83 -4.23 13.77
C ILE A 366 20.81 -5.07 14.58
N GLU A 367 21.17 -6.29 14.14
CA GLU A 367 22.16 -7.14 14.79
C GLU A 367 23.60 -6.60 14.62
N LYS A 368 23.82 -5.78 13.60
CA LYS A 368 25.09 -5.11 13.31
C LYS A 368 25.13 -3.66 13.81
N MET A 369 24.17 -3.25 14.61
CA MET A 369 24.10 -1.93 15.25
C MET A 369 24.41 -2.08 16.75
N GLY A 370 24.10 -1.07 17.54
CA GLY A 370 24.16 -1.08 19.00
C GLY A 370 24.96 0.07 19.58
N GLY A 371 24.67 0.46 20.81
CA GLY A 371 25.47 1.38 21.63
C GLY A 371 25.52 2.84 21.18
N VAL A 372 24.68 3.28 20.22
CA VAL A 372 24.80 4.61 19.56
C VAL A 372 23.93 5.71 20.15
N TRP A 373 23.14 5.43 21.19
CA TRP A 373 22.19 6.40 21.75
C TRP A 373 22.84 7.73 22.18
N LYS A 374 24.15 7.72 22.55
CA LYS A 374 24.92 8.93 22.90
C LYS A 374 25.40 9.71 21.67
N LYS A 375 25.58 9.05 20.51
CA LYS A 375 26.06 9.67 19.26
C LYS A 375 24.93 10.30 18.46
N ILE A 376 23.73 9.71 18.53
CA ILE A 376 22.53 10.18 17.83
C ILE A 376 21.37 10.37 18.82
N PRO A 377 21.51 11.26 19.82
CA PRO A 377 20.55 11.38 20.92
C PRO A 377 19.17 11.89 20.49
N LEU A 378 19.09 12.81 19.51
CA LEU A 378 17.82 13.32 19.01
C LEU A 378 17.07 12.26 18.20
N THR A 379 17.75 11.57 17.29
CA THR A 379 17.17 10.44 16.55
C THR A 379 16.71 9.34 17.53
N TYR A 380 17.48 9.05 18.57
CA TYR A 380 17.08 8.09 19.61
C TYR A 380 15.80 8.51 20.33
N ALA A 381 15.74 9.75 20.81
CA ALA A 381 14.55 10.27 21.52
C ALA A 381 13.30 10.24 20.63
N LEU A 382 13.43 10.60 19.36
CA LEU A 382 12.33 10.62 18.39
C LEU A 382 11.84 9.20 18.05
N MET A 383 12.77 8.24 17.87
CA MET A 383 12.44 6.83 17.70
C MET A 383 11.76 6.24 18.94
N LEU A 384 12.20 6.66 20.14
CA LEU A 384 11.59 6.24 21.39
C LEU A 384 10.14 6.75 21.50
N ILE A 385 9.87 8.03 21.17
CA ILE A 385 8.51 8.59 21.14
C ILE A 385 7.63 7.82 20.16
N GLY A 386 8.11 7.58 18.94
CA GLY A 386 7.38 6.81 17.94
C GLY A 386 7.08 5.37 18.40
N THR A 387 8.03 4.73 19.09
CA THR A 387 7.87 3.38 19.64
C THR A 387 6.85 3.35 20.78
N LEU A 388 6.92 4.29 21.71
CA LEU A 388 5.95 4.43 22.80
C LEU A 388 4.53 4.68 22.26
N ALA A 389 4.40 5.56 21.26
CA ALA A 389 3.12 5.82 20.59
C ALA A 389 2.59 4.57 19.87
N LEU A 390 3.43 3.86 19.10
CA LEU A 390 3.05 2.63 18.41
C LEU A 390 2.56 1.54 19.38
N THR A 391 3.25 1.36 20.50
CA THR A 391 2.92 0.30 21.47
C THR A 391 1.62 0.58 22.22
N GLY A 392 1.17 1.84 22.28
CA GLY A 392 0.00 2.25 23.06
C GLY A 392 0.37 2.54 24.51
N PHE A 393 1.55 3.13 24.73
CA PHE A 393 1.96 3.59 26.06
C PHE A 393 1.01 4.73 26.53
N PRO A 394 0.56 4.71 27.79
CA PRO A 394 -0.41 5.69 28.30
C PRO A 394 -0.09 7.14 27.94
N PHE A 395 -1.14 7.92 27.67
CA PHE A 395 -1.13 9.35 27.30
C PHE A 395 -0.56 9.71 25.93
N LEU A 396 -0.08 8.75 25.13
CA LEU A 396 0.35 8.98 23.75
C LEU A 396 -0.75 8.64 22.73
N ALA A 397 -0.59 9.08 21.49
CA ALA A 397 -1.65 8.99 20.49
C ALA A 397 -2.17 7.56 20.26
N GLY A 398 -1.26 6.58 20.24
CA GLY A 398 -1.62 5.16 20.05
C GLY A 398 -2.40 4.54 21.20
N PHE A 399 -2.25 5.03 22.42
CA PHE A 399 -3.05 4.60 23.57
C PHE A 399 -4.54 4.84 23.32
N TYR A 400 -4.92 6.07 23.00
CA TYR A 400 -6.32 6.44 22.79
C TYR A 400 -6.96 5.68 21.62
N SER A 401 -6.22 5.46 20.53
CA SER A 401 -6.78 4.87 19.33
C SER A 401 -6.76 3.35 19.31
N LYS A 402 -5.71 2.72 19.85
CA LYS A 402 -5.56 1.26 19.84
C LYS A 402 -6.43 0.59 20.91
N ASP A 403 -6.53 1.21 22.09
CA ASP A 403 -7.38 0.70 23.15
C ASP A 403 -8.85 0.73 22.71
N ALA A 404 -9.29 1.83 22.06
CA ALA A 404 -10.62 1.91 21.47
C ALA A 404 -10.91 0.81 20.43
N ILE A 405 -9.91 0.39 19.65
CA ILE A 405 -10.07 -0.74 18.73
C ILE A 405 -10.33 -2.06 19.49
N ILE A 406 -9.55 -2.34 20.52
CA ILE A 406 -9.71 -3.57 21.33
C ILE A 406 -11.04 -3.55 22.08
N GLU A 407 -11.44 -2.39 22.61
CA GLU A 407 -12.73 -2.16 23.25
C GLU A 407 -13.89 -2.38 22.28
N SER A 408 -13.77 -1.90 21.02
CA SER A 408 -14.81 -2.14 20.01
C SER A 408 -15.05 -3.63 19.75
N ALA A 409 -13.99 -4.44 19.78
CA ALA A 409 -14.11 -5.89 19.67
C ALA A 409 -14.76 -6.52 20.92
N TYR A 410 -14.48 -5.99 22.11
CA TYR A 410 -15.09 -6.47 23.36
C TYR A 410 -16.61 -6.23 23.40
N PHE A 411 -17.08 -5.07 22.96
CA PHE A 411 -18.50 -4.70 22.96
C PHE A 411 -19.29 -5.22 21.76
N SER A 412 -18.61 -5.63 20.70
CA SER A 412 -19.26 -6.10 19.47
C SER A 412 -19.98 -7.45 19.67
N LYS A 413 -21.11 -7.60 18.98
CA LYS A 413 -21.85 -8.87 18.89
C LYS A 413 -21.56 -9.64 17.60
N SER A 414 -20.50 -9.25 16.87
CA SER A 414 -20.05 -9.94 15.66
C SER A 414 -19.60 -11.37 15.97
N LEU A 415 -19.77 -12.29 15.01
CA LEU A 415 -19.35 -13.70 15.14
C LEU A 415 -17.87 -13.84 15.54
N PHE A 416 -17.01 -12.95 15.04
CA PHE A 416 -15.57 -12.98 15.30
C PHE A 416 -15.12 -12.00 16.38
N ALA A 417 -16.03 -11.38 17.14
CA ALA A 417 -15.70 -10.40 18.17
C ALA A 417 -14.74 -10.95 19.24
N GLY A 418 -15.05 -12.11 19.81
CA GLY A 418 -14.21 -12.78 20.81
C GLY A 418 -12.82 -13.16 20.24
N TYR A 419 -12.79 -13.67 19.00
CA TYR A 419 -11.53 -13.97 18.30
C TYR A 419 -10.68 -12.69 18.13
N ALA A 420 -11.26 -11.62 17.58
CA ALA A 420 -10.57 -10.35 17.35
C ALA A 420 -10.09 -9.71 18.67
N PHE A 421 -10.87 -9.83 19.75
CA PHE A 421 -10.48 -9.35 21.07
C PHE A 421 -9.23 -10.06 21.61
N VAL A 422 -9.23 -11.40 21.63
CA VAL A 422 -8.08 -12.20 22.11
C VAL A 422 -6.85 -11.95 21.25
N ILE A 423 -7.02 -11.96 19.91
CA ILE A 423 -5.93 -11.68 18.96
C ILE A 423 -5.43 -10.25 19.14
N GLY A 424 -6.32 -9.27 19.34
CA GLY A 424 -5.97 -7.89 19.60
C GLY A 424 -5.06 -7.73 20.83
N LEU A 425 -5.43 -8.32 21.96
CA LEU A 425 -4.61 -8.31 23.18
C LEU A 425 -3.25 -8.98 22.99
N THR A 426 -3.23 -10.18 22.40
CA THR A 426 -2.01 -10.93 22.14
C THR A 426 -1.07 -10.13 21.21
N THR A 427 -1.63 -9.56 20.15
CA THR A 427 -0.87 -8.76 19.18
C THR A 427 -0.35 -7.47 19.81
N ALA A 428 -1.08 -6.84 20.75
CA ALA A 428 -0.60 -5.65 21.46
C ALA A 428 0.67 -5.97 22.28
N PHE A 429 0.68 -7.10 22.99
CA PHE A 429 1.84 -7.58 23.74
C PHE A 429 3.04 -7.88 22.81
N ILE A 430 2.81 -8.61 21.71
CA ILE A 430 3.83 -8.93 20.72
C ILE A 430 4.38 -7.65 20.05
N THR A 431 3.50 -6.68 19.76
CA THR A 431 3.90 -5.37 19.21
C THR A 431 4.88 -4.65 20.13
N SER A 432 4.62 -4.68 21.43
CA SER A 432 5.53 -4.09 22.41
C SER A 432 6.88 -4.83 22.40
N ILE A 433 6.90 -6.16 22.39
CA ILE A 433 8.15 -6.96 22.40
C ILE A 433 9.03 -6.63 21.18
N TYR A 434 8.52 -6.71 19.94
CA TYR A 434 9.37 -6.49 18.78
C TYR A 434 9.81 -5.02 18.63
N SER A 435 8.97 -4.08 19.07
CA SER A 435 9.30 -2.66 19.01
C SER A 435 10.42 -2.31 20.00
N TRP A 436 10.37 -2.85 21.22
CA TRP A 436 11.44 -2.68 22.21
C TRP A 436 12.69 -3.46 21.83
N ARG A 437 12.56 -4.64 21.20
CA ARG A 437 13.69 -5.35 20.60
C ARG A 437 14.43 -4.48 19.58
N LEU A 438 13.68 -3.79 18.69
CA LEU A 438 14.26 -2.86 17.73
C LEU A 438 15.05 -1.76 18.45
N ILE A 439 14.46 -1.07 19.43
CA ILE A 439 15.11 0.02 20.17
C ILE A 439 16.35 -0.48 20.91
N PHE A 440 16.24 -1.59 21.64
CA PHE A 440 17.35 -2.10 22.43
C PHE A 440 18.53 -2.59 21.58
N LYS A 441 18.28 -3.28 20.48
CA LYS A 441 19.35 -3.76 19.61
C LYS A 441 19.98 -2.64 18.78
N THR A 442 19.21 -1.65 18.34
CA THR A 442 19.72 -0.53 17.54
C THR A 442 20.51 0.48 18.36
N PHE A 443 20.01 0.87 19.55
CA PHE A 443 20.57 2.01 20.28
C PHE A 443 21.37 1.61 21.52
N HIS A 444 21.05 0.47 22.13
CA HIS A 444 21.69 0.00 23.37
C HIS A 444 22.58 -1.22 23.12
N GLY A 445 23.22 -1.71 24.16
CA GLY A 445 24.16 -2.82 24.09
C GLY A 445 25.56 -2.39 23.62
N LYS A 446 26.34 -3.37 23.13
CA LYS A 446 27.69 -3.12 22.60
C LYS A 446 27.60 -2.73 21.11
N TYR A 447 28.44 -1.79 20.70
CA TYR A 447 28.62 -1.45 19.30
C TYR A 447 29.13 -2.67 18.52
N ASN A 448 28.48 -3.03 17.44
CA ASN A 448 28.75 -4.26 16.68
C ASN A 448 28.84 -4.01 15.16
N ASN A 449 29.29 -2.83 14.74
CA ASN A 449 29.46 -2.51 13.33
C ASN A 449 30.95 -2.53 12.94
N THR A 450 31.21 -2.84 11.66
CA THR A 450 32.58 -2.78 11.08
C THR A 450 33.06 -1.34 10.90
N MET A 451 32.15 -0.37 10.80
CA MET A 451 32.46 1.05 10.74
C MET A 451 32.96 1.55 12.10
N SER A 452 33.93 2.46 12.11
CA SER A 452 34.38 3.08 13.37
C SER A 452 33.22 3.84 14.06
N TYR A 453 33.07 3.64 15.37
CA TYR A 453 32.08 4.33 16.20
C TYR A 453 32.17 5.87 16.08
N GLU A 454 33.37 6.40 15.87
CA GLU A 454 33.61 7.84 15.73
C GLU A 454 32.94 8.46 14.48
N LYS A 455 32.70 7.67 13.43
CA LYS A 455 32.04 8.12 12.20
C LYS A 455 30.52 8.23 12.30
N VAL A 456 29.92 7.65 13.35
CA VAL A 456 28.49 7.79 13.59
C VAL A 456 28.16 9.21 14.01
N HIS A 457 27.26 9.86 13.28
CA HIS A 457 26.85 11.25 13.52
C HIS A 457 25.34 11.44 13.41
N GLU A 458 24.83 12.45 14.06
CA GLU A 458 23.43 12.84 14.01
C GLU A 458 23.07 13.40 12.61
N SER A 459 21.82 13.20 12.22
CA SER A 459 21.30 13.74 10.96
C SER A 459 21.20 15.27 11.00
N GLY A 460 21.28 15.92 9.83
CA GLY A 460 21.17 17.37 9.74
C GLY A 460 19.76 17.92 10.05
N PRO A 461 19.63 19.24 10.33
CA PRO A 461 18.36 19.84 10.73
C PRO A 461 17.21 19.63 9.73
N VAL A 462 17.51 19.58 8.44
CA VAL A 462 16.52 19.33 7.36
C VAL A 462 15.82 17.98 7.51
N MET A 463 16.50 17.00 8.09
CA MET A 463 15.93 15.68 8.39
C MET A 463 15.29 15.66 9.78
N LEU A 464 15.86 16.34 10.78
CA LEU A 464 15.37 16.31 12.17
C LEU A 464 14.09 17.13 12.38
N ILE A 465 13.91 18.28 11.69
CA ILE A 465 12.70 19.11 11.84
C ILE A 465 11.41 18.35 11.48
N PRO A 466 11.33 17.63 10.33
CA PRO A 466 10.18 16.78 10.03
C PRO A 466 9.90 15.72 11.12
N LEU A 467 10.95 15.11 11.67
CA LEU A 467 10.80 14.12 12.74
C LEU A 467 10.22 14.75 14.01
N LEU A 468 10.67 15.95 14.40
CA LEU A 468 10.14 16.69 15.55
C LEU A 468 8.65 17.01 15.39
N LEU A 469 8.25 17.47 14.20
CA LEU A 469 6.83 17.78 13.92
C LEU A 469 5.97 16.51 13.94
N LEU A 470 6.46 15.40 13.41
CA LEU A 470 5.79 14.09 13.51
C LEU A 470 5.68 13.60 14.96
N ALA A 471 6.70 13.86 15.79
CA ALA A 471 6.69 13.50 17.20
C ALA A 471 5.61 14.28 17.97
N VAL A 472 5.40 15.56 17.66
CA VAL A 472 4.28 16.35 18.21
C VAL A 472 2.93 15.69 17.87
N GLY A 473 2.74 15.25 16.61
CA GLY A 473 1.54 14.50 16.22
C GLY A 473 1.44 13.16 16.97
N ALA A 474 2.52 12.41 17.11
CA ALA A 474 2.54 11.13 17.82
C ALA A 474 2.25 11.24 19.33
N ILE A 475 2.50 12.40 19.94
CA ILE A 475 2.17 12.67 21.35
C ILE A 475 0.73 13.14 21.48
N PHE A 476 0.34 14.18 20.76
CA PHE A 476 -0.86 14.96 21.06
C PHE A 476 -2.09 14.59 20.23
N SER A 477 -1.95 14.01 19.02
CA SER A 477 -3.08 13.80 18.12
C SER A 477 -4.16 12.89 18.71
N GLY A 478 -3.78 11.90 19.52
CA GLY A 478 -4.72 11.03 20.22
C GLY A 478 -5.61 11.79 21.20
N TYR A 479 -4.99 12.56 22.08
CA TYR A 479 -5.71 13.33 23.11
C TYR A 479 -6.61 14.40 22.50
N VAL A 480 -6.09 15.18 21.56
CA VAL A 480 -6.81 16.32 20.95
C VAL A 480 -8.03 15.86 20.15
N PHE A 481 -7.91 14.78 19.37
CA PHE A 481 -8.95 14.35 18.43
C PHE A 481 -9.85 13.24 18.97
N HIS A 482 -9.55 12.64 20.13
CA HIS A 482 -10.35 11.57 20.72
C HIS A 482 -11.83 11.95 20.84
N GLY A 483 -12.13 13.08 21.47
CA GLY A 483 -13.51 13.51 21.69
C GLY A 483 -14.28 13.83 20.40
N ILE A 484 -13.56 14.23 19.33
CA ILE A 484 -14.15 14.57 18.04
C ILE A 484 -14.46 13.30 17.22
N PHE A 485 -13.54 12.31 17.23
CA PHE A 485 -13.63 11.17 16.34
C PHE A 485 -14.40 9.98 16.94
N ILE A 486 -14.24 9.74 18.25
CA ILE A 486 -14.84 8.57 18.93
C ILE A 486 -15.59 8.91 20.23
N GLY A 487 -15.66 10.18 20.64
CA GLY A 487 -16.43 10.63 21.79
C GLY A 487 -17.94 10.63 21.53
N GLU A 488 -18.72 11.10 22.51
CA GLU A 488 -20.19 11.15 22.44
C GLU A 488 -20.73 11.99 21.27
N ASN A 489 -19.93 12.93 20.73
CA ASN A 489 -20.28 13.78 19.58
C ASN A 489 -19.97 13.10 18.23
N THR A 490 -20.64 12.01 17.92
CA THR A 490 -20.58 11.35 16.61
C THR A 490 -21.10 12.23 15.45
N GLN A 491 -21.67 13.41 15.76
CA GLN A 491 -22.14 14.40 14.77
C GLN A 491 -21.06 14.85 13.77
N PHE A 492 -19.78 14.80 14.16
CA PHE A 492 -18.67 15.13 13.26
C PHE A 492 -18.68 14.29 11.97
N TRP A 493 -18.99 13.00 12.07
CA TRP A 493 -18.98 12.12 10.89
C TRP A 493 -20.18 12.34 9.98
N GLY A 494 -21.31 12.84 10.50
CA GLY A 494 -22.52 13.13 9.73
C GLY A 494 -22.94 11.98 8.82
N LYS A 495 -23.02 12.25 7.52
CA LYS A 495 -23.31 11.25 6.49
C LYS A 495 -22.05 10.57 5.89
N ALA A 496 -20.85 10.99 6.29
CA ALA A 496 -19.60 10.49 5.73
C ALA A 496 -19.31 9.03 6.13
N ILE A 497 -19.78 8.64 7.34
CA ILE A 497 -19.77 7.26 7.83
C ILE A 497 -21.19 6.89 8.24
N PHE A 498 -21.68 5.79 7.70
CA PHE A 498 -23.03 5.29 7.99
C PHE A 498 -22.99 4.19 9.06
N PHE A 499 -23.88 4.27 10.02
CA PHE A 499 -24.09 3.28 11.06
C PHE A 499 -25.56 2.86 11.07
N LEU A 500 -25.85 1.59 10.75
CA LEU A 500 -27.21 1.06 10.79
C LEU A 500 -27.71 0.88 12.23
N LYS A 501 -26.80 0.47 13.11
CA LYS A 501 -27.03 0.38 14.55
C LYS A 501 -25.89 1.16 15.23
N GLN A 502 -26.23 2.16 16.01
CA GLN A 502 -25.25 2.74 16.90
C GLN A 502 -24.74 1.63 17.82
N THR A 503 -23.47 1.27 17.67
CA THR A 503 -22.82 0.38 18.64
C THR A 503 -22.86 1.11 19.97
N ALA A 504 -23.59 0.55 20.95
CA ALA A 504 -23.61 1.09 22.28
C ALA A 504 -22.17 1.11 22.79
N HIS A 505 -21.57 2.28 22.85
CA HIS A 505 -20.29 2.48 23.53
C HIS A 505 -20.57 2.36 25.05
N GLY A 506 -20.54 1.12 25.57
CA GLY A 506 -20.54 0.92 27.01
C GLY A 506 -19.23 1.48 27.60
N HIS A 507 -19.29 1.92 28.84
CA HIS A 507 -18.04 2.22 29.55
C HIS A 507 -17.26 0.92 29.73
N PRO A 508 -16.00 0.85 29.26
CA PRO A 508 -15.20 -0.36 29.42
C PRO A 508 -14.99 -0.69 30.90
N PRO A 509 -15.05 -1.97 31.28
CA PRO A 509 -14.83 -2.36 32.66
C PRO A 509 -13.40 -2.03 33.09
N LEU A 510 -13.23 -1.67 34.38
CA LEU A 510 -11.95 -1.22 34.92
C LEU A 510 -10.80 -2.20 34.66
N TRP A 511 -11.09 -3.51 34.71
CA TRP A 511 -10.08 -4.54 34.43
C TRP A 511 -9.51 -4.45 33.01
N LEU A 512 -10.32 -4.09 32.02
CA LEU A 512 -9.90 -3.96 30.62
C LEU A 512 -9.02 -2.72 30.45
N LEU A 513 -9.40 -1.59 31.05
CA LEU A 513 -8.63 -0.35 31.05
C LEU A 513 -7.24 -0.52 31.69
N ILE A 514 -7.11 -1.42 32.67
CA ILE A 514 -5.84 -1.72 33.33
C ILE A 514 -5.04 -2.78 32.56
N LEU A 515 -5.71 -3.79 31.99
CA LEU A 515 -5.06 -4.93 31.33
C LEU A 515 -4.20 -4.50 30.14
N ILE A 516 -4.74 -3.67 29.24
CA ILE A 516 -4.04 -3.28 28.00
C ILE A 516 -2.73 -2.54 28.31
N PRO A 517 -2.72 -1.44 29.11
CA PRO A 517 -1.49 -0.77 29.49
C PRO A 517 -0.52 -1.67 30.23
N THR A 518 -1.02 -2.55 31.12
CA THR A 518 -0.17 -3.49 31.89
C THR A 518 0.58 -4.46 30.96
N LEU A 519 -0.11 -5.03 29.97
CA LEU A 519 0.52 -5.89 28.96
C LEU A 519 1.60 -5.16 28.18
N VAL A 520 1.33 -3.95 27.73
CA VAL A 520 2.28 -3.14 26.96
C VAL A 520 3.51 -2.77 27.80
N ILE A 521 3.30 -2.31 29.03
CA ILE A 521 4.39 -1.87 29.92
C ILE A 521 5.22 -3.07 30.37
N SER A 522 4.61 -4.23 30.71
CA SER A 522 5.32 -5.44 31.15
C SER A 522 6.26 -6.01 30.07
N ALA A 523 5.94 -5.79 28.79
CA ALA A 523 6.80 -6.20 27.68
C ALA A 523 8.13 -5.42 27.63
N ILE A 524 8.22 -4.22 28.22
CA ILE A 524 9.44 -3.39 28.22
C ILE A 524 10.57 -4.09 29.01
N PRO A 525 10.42 -4.35 30.32
CA PRO A 525 11.45 -5.03 31.10
C PRO A 525 11.72 -6.46 30.58
N LEU A 526 10.68 -7.16 30.10
CA LEU A 526 10.86 -8.47 29.50
C LEU A 526 11.77 -8.39 28.26
N SER A 527 11.52 -7.46 27.35
CA SER A 527 12.38 -7.26 26.16
C SER A 527 13.81 -6.86 26.52
N PHE A 528 13.98 -6.01 27.55
CA PHE A 528 15.30 -5.62 28.04
C PHE A 528 16.09 -6.85 28.57
N ILE A 529 15.44 -7.71 29.34
CA ILE A 529 16.06 -8.93 29.86
C ILE A 529 16.42 -9.87 28.71
N LEU A 530 15.49 -10.18 27.82
CA LEU A 530 15.66 -11.16 26.75
C LEU A 530 16.71 -10.73 25.70
N PHE A 531 16.72 -9.47 25.30
CA PHE A 531 17.55 -9.04 24.16
C PHE A 531 18.85 -8.35 24.52
N LEU A 532 19.02 -7.92 25.79
CA LEU A 532 20.27 -7.31 26.25
C LEU A 532 21.00 -8.13 27.30
N LYS A 533 20.29 -8.60 28.36
CA LYS A 533 20.94 -9.29 29.50
C LYS A 533 21.08 -10.79 29.30
N ARG A 534 20.03 -11.47 28.89
CA ARG A 534 19.92 -12.94 28.85
C ARG A 534 19.65 -13.44 27.44
N LYS A 535 20.55 -13.12 26.50
CA LYS A 535 20.47 -13.58 25.10
C LYS A 535 20.48 -15.12 25.01
N ASP A 536 21.13 -15.79 25.97
CA ASP A 536 21.16 -17.24 26.13
C ASP A 536 19.75 -17.87 26.13
N ILE A 537 18.77 -17.22 26.77
CA ILE A 537 17.39 -17.71 26.81
C ILE A 537 16.78 -17.71 25.42
N VAL A 538 16.97 -16.63 24.65
CA VAL A 538 16.44 -16.52 23.28
C VAL A 538 17.12 -17.54 22.36
N GLU A 539 18.43 -17.67 22.44
CA GLU A 539 19.20 -18.63 21.64
C GLU A 539 18.80 -20.08 21.99
N GLY A 540 18.64 -20.39 23.30
CA GLY A 540 18.14 -21.69 23.74
C GLY A 540 16.74 -21.98 23.23
N PHE A 541 15.83 -21.02 23.31
CA PHE A 541 14.47 -21.17 22.76
C PHE A 541 14.47 -21.43 21.24
N VAL A 542 15.25 -20.66 20.48
CA VAL A 542 15.40 -20.81 19.03
C VAL A 542 15.97 -22.19 18.68
N ASN A 543 17.02 -22.63 19.40
CA ASN A 543 17.64 -23.93 19.17
C ASN A 543 16.71 -25.10 19.45
N ASN A 544 15.90 -25.00 20.50
CA ASN A 544 14.93 -26.04 20.86
C ASN A 544 13.68 -26.05 19.96
N ASN A 545 13.36 -24.92 19.30
CA ASN A 545 12.17 -24.75 18.46
C ASN A 545 12.51 -24.33 17.03
N LYS A 546 13.56 -24.90 16.45
CA LYS A 546 14.02 -24.58 15.07
C LYS A 546 12.91 -24.64 14.00
N PRO A 547 11.99 -25.64 13.98
CA PRO A 547 10.93 -25.65 12.98
C PRO A 547 10.00 -24.44 13.07
N PHE A 548 9.61 -24.05 14.29
CA PHE A 548 8.77 -22.88 14.52
C PHE A 548 9.50 -21.57 14.17
N TYR A 549 10.77 -21.44 14.57
CA TYR A 549 11.59 -20.30 14.18
C TYR A 549 11.72 -20.17 12.66
N ASN A 550 12.01 -21.27 11.97
CA ASN A 550 12.10 -21.29 10.51
C ASN A 550 10.77 -20.93 9.83
N PHE A 551 9.64 -21.38 10.39
CA PHE A 551 8.30 -21.01 9.91
C PHE A 551 8.08 -19.49 9.95
N LEU A 552 8.50 -18.82 11.04
CA LEU A 552 8.40 -17.38 11.16
C LEU A 552 9.41 -16.64 10.26
N VAL A 553 10.66 -17.09 10.17
CA VAL A 553 11.69 -16.51 9.30
C VAL A 553 11.29 -16.62 7.83
N LYS A 554 10.69 -17.74 7.44
CA LYS A 554 10.13 -17.99 6.11
C LYS A 554 8.74 -17.36 5.90
N LYS A 555 8.33 -16.46 6.81
CA LYS A 555 7.10 -15.66 6.66
C LYS A 555 5.85 -16.53 6.43
N TRP A 556 5.74 -17.62 7.19
CA TRP A 556 4.69 -18.66 7.07
C TRP A 556 4.68 -19.34 5.68
N TYR A 557 5.80 -19.35 4.98
CA TYR A 557 6.00 -19.96 3.65
C TYR A 557 5.08 -19.40 2.54
N PHE A 558 4.51 -18.19 2.70
CA PHE A 558 3.67 -17.60 1.66
C PHE A 558 4.43 -17.29 0.37
N ASP A 559 5.68 -16.81 0.47
CA ASP A 559 6.49 -16.50 -0.71
C ASP A 559 6.81 -17.79 -1.50
N GLU A 560 7.19 -18.87 -0.81
CA GLU A 560 7.48 -20.16 -1.40
C GLU A 560 6.22 -20.83 -2.03
N LEU A 561 5.08 -20.70 -1.33
CA LEU A 561 3.79 -21.20 -1.84
C LEU A 561 3.39 -20.48 -3.13
N TYR A 562 3.54 -19.15 -3.17
CA TYR A 562 3.19 -18.36 -4.35
C TYR A 562 4.17 -18.57 -5.50
N ASP A 563 5.46 -18.77 -5.22
CA ASP A 563 6.43 -19.16 -6.22
C ASP A 563 6.04 -20.51 -6.87
N LEU A 564 5.66 -21.48 -6.06
CA LEU A 564 5.26 -22.80 -6.54
C LEU A 564 3.97 -22.76 -7.37
N ILE A 565 2.90 -22.14 -6.81
CA ILE A 565 1.56 -22.20 -7.42
C ILE A 565 1.47 -21.27 -8.63
N PHE A 566 1.97 -20.04 -8.50
CA PHE A 566 1.78 -19.00 -9.53
C PHE A 566 3.02 -18.80 -10.38
N VAL A 567 4.17 -18.43 -9.80
CA VAL A 567 5.33 -17.95 -10.57
C VAL A 567 5.87 -19.06 -11.47
N LYS A 568 6.16 -20.26 -10.93
CA LYS A 568 6.68 -21.38 -11.70
C LYS A 568 5.67 -21.90 -12.72
N SER A 569 4.40 -22.00 -12.34
CA SER A 569 3.33 -22.47 -13.23
C SER A 569 3.13 -21.52 -14.41
N PHE A 570 2.99 -20.21 -14.16
CA PHE A 570 2.83 -19.22 -15.23
C PHE A 570 4.08 -19.12 -16.11
N ARG A 571 5.28 -19.20 -15.54
CA ARG A 571 6.52 -19.26 -16.32
C ARG A 571 6.57 -20.50 -17.21
N GLY A 572 6.15 -21.67 -16.69
CA GLY A 572 6.05 -22.91 -17.45
C GLY A 572 5.07 -22.79 -18.61
N ILE A 573 3.86 -22.28 -18.36
CA ILE A 573 2.84 -22.03 -19.39
C ILE A 573 3.37 -21.02 -20.42
N GLY A 574 3.95 -19.92 -19.98
CA GLY A 574 4.53 -18.91 -20.88
C GLY A 574 5.62 -19.48 -21.77
N THR A 575 6.53 -20.29 -21.23
CA THR A 575 7.57 -20.96 -22.02
C THR A 575 6.98 -21.95 -23.02
N PHE A 576 5.95 -22.71 -22.61
CA PHE A 576 5.25 -23.64 -23.50
C PHE A 576 4.56 -22.88 -24.66
N LEU A 577 3.81 -21.82 -24.37
CA LEU A 577 3.13 -21.02 -25.39
C LEU A 577 4.13 -20.36 -26.34
N TRP A 578 5.19 -19.76 -25.81
CA TRP A 578 6.24 -19.15 -26.60
C TRP A 578 6.93 -20.18 -27.50
N GLN A 579 7.44 -21.28 -26.94
CA GLN A 579 8.22 -22.26 -27.73
C GLN A 579 7.38 -23.06 -28.71
N ARG A 580 6.15 -23.49 -28.31
CA ARG A 580 5.28 -24.30 -29.17
C ARG A 580 4.28 -23.46 -29.96
N GLY A 581 3.69 -22.45 -29.36
CA GLY A 581 2.75 -21.57 -30.04
C GLY A 581 3.46 -20.63 -31.01
N ASP A 582 4.27 -19.73 -30.48
CA ASP A 582 4.88 -18.69 -31.31
C ASP A 582 5.97 -19.28 -32.22
N VAL A 583 7.05 -19.83 -31.67
CA VAL A 583 8.23 -20.23 -32.46
C VAL A 583 7.93 -21.41 -33.38
N LYS A 584 7.35 -22.51 -32.85
CA LYS A 584 7.17 -23.76 -33.66
C LYS A 584 5.92 -23.72 -34.53
N THR A 585 4.91 -22.92 -34.22
CA THR A 585 3.66 -22.90 -34.99
C THR A 585 3.55 -21.60 -35.80
N ILE A 586 3.50 -20.45 -35.15
CA ILE A 586 3.26 -19.18 -35.86
C ILE A 586 4.45 -18.81 -36.75
N ASP A 587 5.66 -18.77 -36.19
CA ASP A 587 6.85 -18.40 -36.96
C ASP A 587 7.22 -19.46 -37.97
N ALA A 588 7.29 -20.73 -37.54
CA ALA A 588 7.77 -21.84 -38.40
C ALA A 588 6.83 -22.15 -39.59
N TYR A 589 5.52 -21.99 -39.44
CA TYR A 589 4.56 -22.17 -40.54
C TYR A 589 4.12 -20.87 -41.21
N GLY A 590 4.21 -19.72 -40.51
CA GLY A 590 3.94 -18.41 -41.04
C GLY A 590 5.17 -17.78 -41.72
N PRO A 591 5.77 -16.73 -41.15
CA PRO A 591 6.80 -15.94 -41.81
C PRO A 591 8.02 -16.78 -42.26
N ASP A 592 8.58 -17.57 -41.35
CA ASP A 592 9.80 -18.36 -41.63
C ASP A 592 9.51 -19.53 -42.55
N GLY A 593 8.35 -20.18 -42.39
CA GLY A 593 7.91 -21.27 -43.24
C GLY A 593 7.68 -20.81 -44.69
N VAL A 594 6.97 -19.72 -44.87
CA VAL A 594 6.74 -19.11 -46.19
C VAL A 594 8.08 -18.68 -46.82
N ALA A 595 8.95 -18.01 -46.07
CA ALA A 595 10.28 -17.62 -46.54
C ALA A 595 11.11 -18.85 -46.99
N LYS A 596 11.06 -19.93 -46.21
CA LYS A 596 11.75 -21.19 -46.57
C LYS A 596 11.17 -21.85 -47.82
N VAL A 597 9.85 -21.87 -47.99
CA VAL A 597 9.20 -22.38 -49.20
C VAL A 597 9.59 -21.55 -50.40
N VAL A 598 9.51 -20.22 -50.29
CA VAL A 598 9.91 -19.30 -51.38
C VAL A 598 11.37 -19.47 -51.73
N LYS A 599 12.27 -19.59 -50.76
CA LYS A 599 13.68 -19.84 -50.96
C LYS A 599 13.90 -21.17 -51.69
N ASN A 600 13.29 -22.25 -51.23
CA ASN A 600 13.40 -23.57 -51.88
C ASN A 600 12.88 -23.57 -53.30
N LEU A 601 11.77 -22.86 -53.56
CA LEU A 601 11.24 -22.68 -54.93
C LEU A 601 12.18 -21.86 -55.81
N SER A 602 12.74 -20.77 -55.24
CA SER A 602 13.75 -19.94 -55.94
C SER A 602 15.00 -20.74 -56.30
N ASP A 603 15.54 -21.52 -55.35
CA ASP A 603 16.72 -22.37 -55.58
C ASP A 603 16.46 -23.41 -56.68
N ARG A 604 15.26 -24.04 -56.70
CA ARG A 604 14.85 -24.96 -57.78
C ARG A 604 14.67 -24.23 -59.12
N ALA A 605 14.01 -23.09 -59.12
CA ALA A 605 13.83 -22.29 -60.31
C ALA A 605 15.19 -21.81 -60.89
N SER A 606 16.10 -21.37 -60.01
CA SER A 606 17.47 -20.98 -60.43
C SER A 606 18.26 -22.14 -61.02
N SER A 607 18.06 -23.38 -60.53
CA SER A 607 18.76 -24.55 -61.08
C SER A 607 18.31 -24.93 -62.49
N ILE A 608 17.16 -24.45 -62.96
CA ILE A 608 16.68 -24.61 -64.35
C ILE A 608 17.52 -23.75 -65.31
N GLN A 609 18.10 -22.70 -64.81
CA GLN A 609 19.06 -21.86 -65.59
C GLN A 609 20.43 -22.54 -65.61
N SER A 610 20.58 -23.50 -66.51
CA SER A 610 21.80 -24.30 -66.64
C SER A 610 23.04 -23.52 -67.14
N GLY A 611 22.87 -22.31 -67.64
CA GLY A 611 23.93 -21.48 -68.24
C GLY A 611 24.37 -21.95 -69.61
N TYR A 612 23.88 -23.09 -70.12
CA TYR A 612 24.23 -23.61 -71.42
C TYR A 612 23.24 -23.16 -72.50
N LEU A 613 23.72 -22.46 -73.51
CA LEU A 613 22.91 -21.84 -74.57
C LEU A 613 22.02 -22.88 -75.29
N TYR A 614 22.52 -24.10 -75.51
CA TYR A 614 21.79 -25.14 -76.21
C TYR A 614 20.54 -25.61 -75.43
N HIS A 615 20.56 -25.61 -74.09
CA HIS A 615 19.38 -25.92 -73.30
C HIS A 615 18.26 -24.88 -73.52
N TYR A 616 18.61 -23.61 -73.57
CA TYR A 616 17.64 -22.54 -73.80
C TYR A 616 17.08 -22.62 -75.22
N ALA A 617 17.98 -22.85 -76.23
CA ALA A 617 17.58 -23.00 -77.61
C ALA A 617 16.63 -24.21 -77.81
N THR A 618 16.89 -25.35 -77.14
CA THR A 618 16.02 -26.51 -77.19
C THR A 618 14.65 -26.26 -76.58
N VAL A 619 14.58 -25.58 -75.40
CA VAL A 619 13.34 -25.26 -74.74
C VAL A 619 12.50 -24.28 -75.55
N ILE A 620 13.15 -23.27 -76.21
CA ILE A 620 12.49 -22.32 -77.10
C ILE A 620 11.92 -23.09 -78.32
N LEU A 621 12.71 -23.99 -78.94
CA LEU A 621 12.27 -24.77 -80.08
C LEU A 621 11.07 -25.64 -79.73
N ILE A 622 11.12 -26.35 -78.59
CA ILE A 622 9.97 -27.16 -78.10
C ILE A 622 8.76 -26.25 -77.88
N GLY A 623 8.91 -25.10 -77.24
CA GLY A 623 7.83 -24.13 -77.01
C GLY A 623 7.19 -23.63 -78.32
N VAL A 624 8.00 -23.31 -79.30
CA VAL A 624 7.52 -22.91 -80.66
C VAL A 624 6.76 -24.07 -81.30
N VAL A 625 7.30 -25.27 -81.29
CA VAL A 625 6.62 -26.45 -81.84
C VAL A 625 5.26 -26.71 -81.15
N LEU A 626 5.22 -26.61 -79.82
CA LEU A 626 3.95 -26.76 -79.09
C LEU A 626 2.94 -25.68 -79.42
N ILE A 627 3.35 -24.41 -79.51
CA ILE A 627 2.46 -23.29 -79.87
C ILE A 627 1.94 -23.46 -81.32
N VAL A 628 2.82 -23.77 -82.24
CA VAL A 628 2.43 -23.99 -83.67
C VAL A 628 1.51 -25.22 -83.77
N SER A 629 1.80 -26.32 -83.10
CA SER A 629 0.92 -27.49 -83.10
C SER A 629 -0.45 -27.16 -82.50
N PHE A 630 -0.50 -26.42 -81.41
CA PHE A 630 -1.76 -25.95 -80.82
C PHE A 630 -2.59 -25.08 -81.77
N LEU A 631 -1.93 -24.15 -82.47
CA LEU A 631 -2.57 -23.30 -83.46
C LEU A 631 -3.06 -24.04 -84.70
N ILE A 632 -2.47 -25.17 -85.08
CA ILE A 632 -2.90 -26.01 -86.18
C ILE A 632 -4.11 -26.90 -85.80
N ILE A 633 -4.23 -27.26 -84.51
CA ILE A 633 -5.31 -28.12 -84.00
C ILE A 633 -6.59 -27.33 -83.69
N ILE A 634 -6.46 -26.05 -83.42
CA ILE A 634 -7.59 -25.13 -83.29
C ILE A 634 -7.92 -24.52 -84.64
#